data_9315c9e09c078232d4430381cbe009a9
#
_entry.id   9315c9e09c078232d4430381cbe009a9
#
_cell.length_a   1.000
_cell.length_b   1.000
_cell.length_c   1.000
_cell.angle_alpha   90.00
_cell.angle_beta   90.00
_cell.angle_gamma   90.00
#
_symmetry.space_group_name_H-M   'P 1'
#
loop_
_entity.id
_entity.type
_entity.pdbx_description
1 polymer ?
#
loop_
_entity_poly.entity_id
_entity_poly.type
_entity_poly.pdbx_seq_one_letter_code
_entity_poly.pdbx_strand_id
1 'polypeptide(L)'
;MLEETTTIRSKAIFSDDKEHRLLLRKEWDSEKPTAMVIMINPNTADTVNFDMTTMLVLNNVSKLGFGSVNIVNLYSRIMEKLNLRFNGDDELIADEADEIIQQYAAMSDAIIIAWGTIGKNTLRVRERQKYLLELIKQHAGKMYQ
;
A
#
# COMPACT_ATOMS: atom_id res chain seq x y z
N MET A 1 -29.93 19.22 -15.87
CA MET A 1 -28.63 19.11 -15.18
C MET A 1 -28.50 17.72 -14.57
N LEU A 2 -27.28 17.19 -14.54
CA LEU A 2 -26.98 15.93 -13.88
C LEU A 2 -26.08 16.22 -12.69
N GLU A 3 -26.45 15.70 -11.52
CA GLU A 3 -25.68 15.89 -10.29
C GLU A 3 -25.11 14.55 -9.83
N GLU A 4 -23.84 14.56 -9.46
CA GLU A 4 -23.16 13.38 -8.94
C GLU A 4 -22.53 13.72 -7.58
N THR A 5 -22.75 12.87 -6.60
CA THR A 5 -22.19 13.04 -5.27
C THR A 5 -21.53 11.74 -4.82
N THR A 6 -20.29 11.84 -4.36
CA THR A 6 -19.54 10.71 -3.84
C THR A 6 -18.85 11.09 -2.55
N THR A 7 -18.90 10.18 -1.59
CA THR A 7 -18.17 10.33 -0.32
C THR A 7 -17.00 9.37 -0.32
N ILE A 8 -15.81 9.88 -0.05
CA ILE A 8 -14.62 9.04 0.11
C ILE A 8 -14.30 8.92 1.60
N ARG A 9 -14.35 7.68 2.10
CA ARG A 9 -13.96 7.35 3.47
C ARG A 9 -12.47 7.06 3.51
N SER A 10 -11.74 7.72 4.39
CA SER A 10 -10.30 7.53 4.52
C SER A 10 -9.93 6.99 5.89
N LYS A 11 -8.97 6.07 5.91
CA LYS A 11 -8.35 5.57 7.15
C LYS A 11 -6.85 5.48 6.91
N ALA A 12 -6.07 5.92 7.88
CA ALA A 12 -4.62 5.76 7.85
C ALA A 12 -4.16 5.20 9.19
N ILE A 13 -3.21 4.28 9.14
CA ILE A 13 -2.55 3.75 10.32
C ILE A 13 -1.09 4.16 10.25
N PHE A 14 -0.64 4.88 11.27
CA PHE A 14 0.74 5.33 11.40
C PHE A 14 1.37 4.69 12.63
N SER A 15 2.70 4.65 12.67
CA SER A 15 3.42 4.41 13.92
C SER A 15 3.15 5.57 14.89
N ASP A 16 3.41 5.35 16.19
CA ASP A 16 3.12 6.36 17.22
C ASP A 16 3.87 7.68 16.98
N ASP A 17 5.09 7.60 16.43
CA ASP A 17 5.90 8.78 16.09
C ASP A 17 5.54 9.38 14.74
N LYS A 18 4.62 8.75 13.99
CA LYS A 18 4.21 9.14 12.63
C LYS A 18 5.33 9.13 11.59
N GLU A 19 6.42 8.46 11.86
CA GLU A 19 7.51 8.31 10.88
C GLU A 19 7.23 7.20 9.87
N HIS A 20 6.31 6.29 10.21
CA HIS A 20 5.89 5.19 9.34
C HIS A 20 4.39 5.28 9.06
N ARG A 21 4.02 5.00 7.82
CA ARG A 21 2.62 4.77 7.45
C ARG A 21 2.45 3.29 7.15
N LEU A 22 1.64 2.62 7.97
CA LEU A 22 1.42 1.18 7.90
C LEU A 22 0.30 0.83 6.92
N LEU A 23 -0.67 1.72 6.78
CA LEU A 23 -1.83 1.55 5.91
C LEU A 23 -2.38 2.90 5.48
N LEU A 24 -2.81 2.98 4.23
CA LEU A 24 -3.70 4.04 3.77
C LEU A 24 -4.86 3.39 3.04
N ARG A 25 -6.08 3.59 3.56
CA ARG A 25 -7.30 3.05 2.97
C ARG A 25 -8.19 4.17 2.45
N LYS A 26 -8.68 4.02 1.24
CA LYS A 26 -9.68 4.89 0.63
C LYS A 26 -10.84 4.03 0.15
N GLU A 27 -12.07 4.42 0.48
CA GLU A 27 -13.28 3.71 0.06
C GLU A 27 -14.28 4.71 -0.51
N TRP A 28 -14.78 4.43 -1.70
CA TRP A 28 -15.77 5.26 -2.39
C TRP A 28 -17.04 4.49 -2.75
N ASP A 29 -17.03 3.17 -2.69
CA ASP A 29 -18.19 2.32 -2.95
C ASP A 29 -18.05 1.02 -2.16
N SER A 30 -18.79 0.91 -1.05
CA SER A 30 -18.71 -0.25 -0.16
C SER A 30 -19.29 -1.53 -0.77
N GLU A 31 -20.06 -1.43 -1.85
CA GLU A 31 -20.67 -2.58 -2.52
C GLU A 31 -19.75 -3.24 -3.55
N LYS A 32 -18.65 -2.59 -3.90
CA LYS A 32 -17.66 -3.12 -4.83
C LYS A 32 -16.49 -3.75 -4.10
N PRO A 33 -15.73 -4.64 -4.76
CA PRO A 33 -14.62 -5.32 -4.12
C PRO A 33 -13.49 -4.38 -3.72
N THR A 34 -12.63 -4.87 -2.85
CA THR A 34 -11.48 -4.15 -2.31
C THR A 34 -10.19 -4.66 -2.95
N ALA A 35 -9.37 -3.74 -3.42
CA ALA A 35 -8.01 -4.03 -3.87
C ALA A 35 -7.01 -3.66 -2.78
N MET A 36 -5.99 -4.49 -2.60
CA MET A 36 -4.79 -4.13 -1.85
C MET A 36 -3.69 -3.84 -2.86
N VAL A 37 -2.98 -2.73 -2.67
CA VAL A 37 -1.87 -2.36 -3.54
C VAL A 37 -0.61 -2.28 -2.70
N ILE A 38 0.41 -3.03 -3.08
CA ILE A 38 1.70 -3.04 -2.37
C ILE A 38 2.69 -2.23 -3.19
N MET A 39 3.11 -1.10 -2.63
CA MET A 39 4.05 -0.18 -3.27
C MET A 39 5.40 -0.25 -2.59
N ILE A 40 6.32 0.67 -2.90
CA ILE A 40 7.68 0.58 -2.36
C ILE A 40 7.81 1.28 -1.01
N ASN A 41 7.43 2.53 -0.90
CA ASN A 41 7.44 3.28 0.36
C ASN A 41 6.40 4.40 0.33
N PRO A 42 5.88 4.81 1.50
CA PRO A 42 4.90 5.90 1.57
C PRO A 42 5.58 7.27 1.45
N ASN A 43 4.84 8.23 0.92
CA ASN A 43 5.24 9.63 0.86
C ASN A 43 4.25 10.47 1.72
N THR A 44 3.66 11.52 1.20
CA THR A 44 2.93 12.51 1.99
C THR A 44 1.43 12.26 2.13
N ALA A 45 0.86 11.32 1.39
CA ALA A 45 -0.58 11.07 1.44
C ALA A 45 -1.03 10.60 2.82
N ASP A 46 -2.15 11.13 3.28
CA ASP A 46 -2.80 10.77 4.54
C ASP A 46 -4.33 10.67 4.34
N THR A 47 -5.11 10.82 5.39
CA THR A 47 -6.57 10.70 5.29
C THR A 47 -7.20 11.81 4.46
N VAL A 48 -6.57 12.96 4.34
CA VAL A 48 -7.10 14.14 3.63
C VAL A 48 -6.28 14.46 2.39
N ASN A 49 -4.97 14.40 2.50
CA ASN A 49 -4.06 14.82 1.43
C ASN A 49 -3.71 13.66 0.51
N PHE A 50 -3.78 13.91 -0.79
CA PHE A 50 -3.36 12.97 -1.81
C PHE A 50 -2.02 13.42 -2.38
N ASP A 51 -1.07 12.48 -2.50
CA ASP A 51 0.08 12.69 -3.36
C ASP A 51 -0.24 12.16 -4.77
N MET A 52 0.63 12.43 -5.73
CA MET A 52 0.40 12.01 -7.11
C MET A 52 0.24 10.49 -7.24
N THR A 53 1.06 9.74 -6.53
CA THR A 53 1.04 8.29 -6.58
C THR A 53 -0.31 7.74 -6.09
N THR A 54 -0.78 8.24 -4.96
CA THR A 54 -2.08 7.82 -4.40
C THR A 54 -3.23 8.17 -5.34
N MET A 55 -3.20 9.35 -5.94
CA MET A 55 -4.20 9.77 -6.91
C MET A 55 -4.24 8.82 -8.10
N LEU A 56 -3.09 8.47 -8.65
CA LEU A 56 -3.00 7.55 -9.79
C LEU A 56 -3.49 6.15 -9.41
N VAL A 57 -3.15 5.66 -8.24
CA VAL A 57 -3.65 4.37 -7.74
C VAL A 57 -5.16 4.39 -7.67
N LEU A 58 -5.74 5.41 -7.03
CA LEU A 58 -7.19 5.52 -6.89
C LEU A 58 -7.89 5.53 -8.25
N ASN A 59 -7.40 6.36 -9.18
CA ASN A 59 -7.98 6.46 -10.52
C ASN A 59 -7.95 5.14 -11.26
N ASN A 60 -6.85 4.40 -11.15
CA ASN A 60 -6.71 3.12 -11.85
C ASN A 60 -7.55 2.01 -11.22
N VAL A 61 -7.54 1.85 -9.90
CA VAL A 61 -8.32 0.79 -9.25
C VAL A 61 -9.82 1.04 -9.37
N SER A 62 -10.27 2.30 -9.34
CA SER A 62 -11.68 2.60 -9.56
C SER A 62 -12.14 2.23 -10.96
N LYS A 63 -11.31 2.46 -11.97
CA LYS A 63 -11.59 2.05 -13.36
C LYS A 63 -11.63 0.54 -13.53
N LEU A 64 -10.88 -0.20 -12.71
CA LEU A 64 -10.87 -1.66 -12.73
C LEU A 64 -12.09 -2.27 -12.03
N GLY A 65 -12.95 -1.46 -11.45
CA GLY A 65 -14.20 -1.93 -10.83
C GLY A 65 -14.13 -2.13 -9.32
N PHE A 66 -13.05 -1.72 -8.66
CA PHE A 66 -12.95 -1.76 -7.20
C PHE A 66 -13.63 -0.55 -6.56
N GLY A 67 -14.11 -0.73 -5.34
CA GLY A 67 -14.77 0.32 -4.57
C GLY A 67 -13.95 0.83 -3.40
N SER A 68 -12.82 0.21 -3.15
CA SER A 68 -11.89 0.62 -2.10
C SER A 68 -10.49 0.10 -2.39
N VAL A 69 -9.51 0.74 -1.78
CA VAL A 69 -8.11 0.35 -1.90
C VAL A 69 -7.42 0.41 -0.54
N ASN A 70 -6.66 -0.63 -0.25
CA ASN A 70 -5.75 -0.70 0.89
C ASN A 70 -4.33 -0.56 0.36
N ILE A 71 -3.67 0.56 0.64
CA ILE A 71 -2.29 0.79 0.19
C ILE A 71 -1.35 0.47 1.32
N VAL A 72 -0.44 -0.47 1.06
CA VAL A 72 0.66 -0.84 1.96
C VAL A 72 1.97 -0.73 1.19
N ASN A 73 3.07 -0.86 1.89
CA ASN A 73 4.37 -0.63 1.29
C ASN A 73 5.38 -1.71 1.72
N LEU A 74 6.32 -1.96 0.82
CA LEU A 74 7.45 -2.85 1.08
C LEU A 74 8.25 -2.34 2.29
N TYR A 75 8.46 -1.03 2.36
CA TYR A 75 9.06 -0.32 3.48
C TYR A 75 8.05 0.70 4.00
N SER A 76 7.84 0.75 5.32
CA SER A 76 6.79 1.60 5.89
C SER A 76 7.23 3.04 6.19
N ARG A 77 8.53 3.32 6.20
CA ARG A 77 9.05 4.65 6.51
C ARG A 77 8.60 5.68 5.47
N ILE A 78 8.08 6.80 5.95
CA ILE A 78 7.64 7.90 5.07
C ILE A 78 8.88 8.63 4.54
N MET A 79 9.06 8.61 3.23
CA MET A 79 10.18 9.23 2.55
C MET A 79 9.74 9.68 1.16
N GLU A 80 10.26 10.80 0.70
CA GLU A 80 10.01 11.22 -0.68
C GLU A 80 10.62 10.21 -1.67
N LYS A 81 11.83 9.73 -1.36
CA LYS A 81 12.52 8.73 -2.16
C LYS A 81 13.21 7.74 -1.23
N LEU A 82 13.01 6.44 -1.48
CA LEU A 82 13.60 5.39 -0.66
C LEU A 82 15.13 5.51 -0.63
N ASN A 83 15.69 5.60 0.57
CA ASN A 83 17.12 5.67 0.81
C ASN A 83 17.58 4.45 1.60
N LEU A 84 18.21 3.51 0.90
CA LEU A 84 18.74 2.28 1.48
C LEU A 84 20.18 2.44 1.98
N ARG A 85 20.89 3.44 1.50
CA ARG A 85 22.32 3.63 1.78
C ARG A 85 22.60 3.96 3.23
N PHE A 86 21.75 4.80 3.84
CA PHE A 86 21.97 5.30 5.20
C PHE A 86 20.96 4.78 6.20
N ASN A 87 20.07 3.87 5.79
CA ASN A 87 19.01 3.36 6.64
C ASN A 87 18.98 1.84 6.63
N GLY A 88 18.97 1.22 7.81
CA GLY A 88 18.78 -0.21 7.96
C GLY A 88 17.29 -0.59 7.89
N ASP A 89 17.02 -1.88 7.75
CA ASP A 89 15.64 -2.37 7.72
C ASP A 89 14.90 -2.10 9.02
N ASP A 90 15.59 -2.08 10.15
CA ASP A 90 15.02 -1.70 11.45
C ASP A 90 14.52 -0.25 11.47
N GLU A 91 15.09 0.62 10.64
CA GLU A 91 14.65 2.01 10.50
C GLU A 91 13.57 2.16 9.42
N LEU A 92 13.62 1.34 8.37
CA LEU A 92 12.74 1.45 7.21
C LEU A 92 11.44 0.68 7.36
N ILE A 93 11.39 -0.30 8.27
CA ILE A 93 10.23 -1.18 8.46
C ILE A 93 9.81 -1.11 9.93
N ALA A 94 8.61 -0.63 10.18
CA ALA A 94 8.06 -0.62 11.53
C ALA A 94 7.76 -2.05 12.01
N ASP A 95 7.84 -2.28 13.31
CA ASP A 95 7.62 -3.61 13.90
C ASP A 95 6.23 -4.17 13.57
N GLU A 96 5.21 -3.32 13.49
CA GLU A 96 3.83 -3.72 13.23
C GLU A 96 3.51 -3.86 11.74
N ALA A 97 4.42 -3.47 10.84
CA ALA A 97 4.13 -3.38 9.40
C ALA A 97 3.70 -4.70 8.79
N ASP A 98 4.40 -5.77 9.10
CA ASP A 98 4.12 -7.08 8.49
C ASP A 98 2.79 -7.66 8.95
N GLU A 99 2.43 -7.44 10.22
CA GLU A 99 1.14 -7.86 10.76
C GLU A 99 -0.02 -7.13 10.06
N ILE A 100 0.12 -5.83 9.84
CA ILE A 100 -0.86 -5.02 9.13
C ILE A 100 -1.02 -5.52 7.68
N ILE A 101 0.08 -5.81 7.01
CA ILE A 101 0.05 -6.34 5.64
C ILE A 101 -0.71 -7.66 5.60
N GLN A 102 -0.43 -8.57 6.52
CA GLN A 102 -1.14 -9.86 6.59
C GLN A 102 -2.63 -9.67 6.85
N GLN A 103 -2.97 -8.80 7.79
CA GLN A 103 -4.36 -8.54 8.16
C GLN A 103 -5.16 -8.01 6.96
N TYR A 104 -4.63 -7.02 6.27
CA TYR A 104 -5.33 -6.41 5.15
C TYR A 104 -5.27 -7.24 3.87
N ALA A 105 -4.26 -8.09 3.71
CA ALA A 105 -4.25 -9.08 2.64
C ALA A 105 -5.44 -10.05 2.78
N ALA A 106 -5.70 -10.49 4.00
CA ALA A 106 -6.86 -11.37 4.27
C ALA A 106 -8.19 -10.68 3.97
N MET A 107 -8.29 -9.38 4.20
CA MET A 107 -9.50 -8.58 4.03
C MET A 107 -9.71 -8.05 2.61
N SER A 108 -8.74 -8.21 1.73
CA SER A 108 -8.82 -7.69 0.36
C SER A 108 -9.21 -8.77 -0.62
N ASP A 109 -9.95 -8.39 -1.66
CA ASP A 109 -10.43 -9.32 -2.70
C ASP A 109 -9.37 -9.56 -3.78
N ALA A 110 -8.49 -8.59 -4.00
CA ALA A 110 -7.37 -8.70 -4.93
C ALA A 110 -6.15 -8.01 -4.34
N ILE A 111 -4.98 -8.52 -4.65
CA ILE A 111 -3.70 -7.97 -4.22
C ILE A 111 -2.89 -7.62 -5.47
N ILE A 112 -2.57 -6.34 -5.62
CA ILE A 112 -1.81 -5.83 -6.76
C ILE A 112 -0.40 -5.48 -6.32
N ILE A 113 0.58 -6.12 -6.94
CA ILE A 113 1.99 -5.87 -6.67
C ILE A 113 2.44 -4.70 -7.54
N ALA A 114 2.75 -3.58 -6.92
CA ALA A 114 3.07 -2.33 -7.60
C ALA A 114 4.35 -1.67 -7.06
N TRP A 115 5.31 -2.46 -6.63
CA TRP A 115 6.57 -1.92 -6.13
C TRP A 115 7.60 -1.60 -7.23
N GLY A 116 7.21 -1.77 -8.49
CA GLY A 116 8.02 -1.37 -9.64
C GLY A 116 9.29 -2.17 -9.84
N THR A 117 10.23 -1.59 -10.57
CA THR A 117 11.49 -2.24 -10.96
C THR A 117 12.70 -1.79 -10.13
N ILE A 118 12.55 -0.83 -9.23
CA ILE A 118 13.64 -0.23 -8.43
C ILE A 118 14.45 -1.31 -7.69
N GLY A 119 13.79 -2.34 -7.20
CA GLY A 119 14.43 -3.39 -6.41
C GLY A 119 15.19 -4.44 -7.20
N LYS A 120 15.11 -4.44 -8.53
CA LYS A 120 15.67 -5.52 -9.34
C LYS A 120 17.17 -5.70 -9.19
N ASN A 121 17.89 -4.60 -8.96
CA ASN A 121 19.36 -4.61 -8.90
C ASN A 121 19.89 -4.56 -7.47
N THR A 122 19.02 -4.52 -6.45
CA THR A 122 19.41 -4.45 -5.06
C THR A 122 19.02 -5.74 -4.34
N LEU A 123 20.00 -6.52 -3.91
CA LEU A 123 19.78 -7.79 -3.21
C LEU A 123 18.87 -7.61 -2.00
N ARG A 124 19.12 -6.60 -1.20
CA ARG A 124 18.35 -6.28 0.00
C ARG A 124 16.85 -6.08 -0.30
N VAL A 125 16.52 -5.34 -1.36
CA VAL A 125 15.12 -5.11 -1.75
C VAL A 125 14.51 -6.41 -2.28
N ARG A 126 15.25 -7.18 -3.08
CA ARG A 126 14.77 -8.48 -3.58
C ARG A 126 14.48 -9.45 -2.44
N GLU A 127 15.31 -9.47 -1.41
CA GLU A 127 15.10 -10.30 -0.22
C GLU A 127 13.84 -9.87 0.53
N ARG A 128 13.62 -8.55 0.68
CA ARG A 128 12.41 -8.03 1.30
C ARG A 128 11.15 -8.37 0.49
N GLN A 129 11.21 -8.24 -0.83
CA GLN A 129 10.10 -8.63 -1.72
C GLN A 129 9.78 -10.12 -1.57
N LYS A 130 10.80 -10.96 -1.57
CA LYS A 130 10.66 -12.41 -1.42
C LYS A 130 10.06 -12.77 -0.06
N TYR A 131 10.56 -12.15 0.99
CA TYR A 131 10.04 -12.35 2.33
C TYR A 131 8.55 -11.98 2.41
N LEU A 132 8.17 -10.83 1.85
CA LEU A 132 6.79 -10.37 1.87
C LEU A 132 5.87 -11.29 1.08
N LEU A 133 6.29 -11.76 -0.09
CA LEU A 133 5.52 -12.71 -0.88
C LEU A 133 5.32 -14.03 -0.15
N GLU A 134 6.33 -14.50 0.56
CA GLU A 134 6.21 -15.69 1.40
C GLU A 134 5.22 -15.48 2.54
N LEU A 135 5.25 -14.28 3.14
CA LEU A 135 4.37 -13.90 4.24
C LEU A 135 2.88 -13.98 3.85
N ILE A 136 2.56 -13.65 2.61
CA ILE A 136 1.18 -13.59 2.11
C ILE A 136 0.87 -14.68 1.07
N LYS A 137 1.69 -15.72 1.00
CA LYS A 137 1.56 -16.79 -0.04
C LYS A 137 0.21 -17.50 -0.03
N GLN A 138 -0.46 -17.59 1.13
CA GLN A 138 -1.80 -18.18 1.20
C GLN A 138 -2.84 -17.41 0.39
N HIS A 139 -2.52 -16.18 0.00
CA HIS A 139 -3.38 -15.32 -0.82
C HIS A 139 -2.94 -15.26 -2.28
N ALA A 140 -2.03 -16.15 -2.71
CA ALA A 140 -1.47 -16.15 -4.06
C ALA A 140 -2.53 -16.19 -5.16
N GLY A 141 -3.67 -16.84 -4.92
CA GLY A 141 -4.75 -16.96 -5.89
C GLY A 141 -5.43 -15.64 -6.24
N LYS A 142 -5.23 -14.58 -5.46
CA LYS A 142 -5.80 -13.24 -5.72
C LYS A 142 -4.73 -12.17 -5.96
N MET A 143 -3.47 -12.59 -6.20
CA MET A 143 -2.36 -11.66 -6.48
C MET A 143 -2.21 -11.41 -7.97
N TYR A 144 -1.90 -10.14 -8.32
CA TYR A 144 -1.68 -9.66 -9.70
C TYR A 144 -0.44 -8.76 -9.72
N GLN A 145 0.17 -8.70 -10.88
CA GLN A 145 1.29 -7.79 -11.14
C GLN A 145 0.95 -6.76 -12.19
#